data_d70c7c739308788d24aa860e02d1e7c9
#
_entry.id   d70c7c739308788d24aa860e02d1e7c9
#
_cell.length_a   1.000
_cell.length_b   1.000
_cell.length_c   1.000
_cell.angle_alpha   90.00
_cell.angle_beta   90.00
_cell.angle_gamma   90.00
#
_symmetry.space_group_name_H-M   'P 1'
#
loop_
_entity.id
_entity.type
_entity.pdbx_description
1 polymer ?
#
loop_
_entity_poly.entity_id
_entity_poly.type
_entity_poly.pdbx_seq_one_letter_code
_entity_poly.pdbx_strand_id
1 'polypeptide(L)'
;MRIVIDTNVLLSAFLWGGTPQRLIQHLRNNTAELVVTPALLNEFTAVIARPKFAAVLSRTTRTPASVIAHLRTLAAIVIDAPPLPQPVCRDPKDDIVLACALAAQAQLIVSGDEDLLSIKVHEGIAIVNAAQVVAIIEAA
;
A
#
# COMPACT_ATOMS: atom_id res chain seq x y z
N MET A 1 8.17 -11.47 -5.64
CA MET A 1 7.73 -11.15 -4.26
C MET A 1 6.44 -10.35 -4.33
N ARG A 2 5.41 -10.84 -3.69
CA ARG A 2 4.11 -10.14 -3.61
C ARG A 2 4.04 -9.33 -2.35
N ILE A 3 3.65 -8.06 -2.47
CA ILE A 3 3.53 -7.15 -1.34
C ILE A 3 2.20 -6.42 -1.38
N VAL A 4 1.72 -6.06 -0.20
CA VAL A 4 0.55 -5.19 -0.02
C VAL A 4 1.04 -3.93 0.67
N ILE A 5 0.63 -2.78 0.18
CA ILE A 5 1.07 -1.48 0.72
C ILE A 5 -0.17 -0.73 1.21
N ASP A 6 -0.12 -0.21 2.43
CA ASP A 6 -1.24 0.56 2.96
C ASP A 6 -1.37 1.93 2.26
N THR A 7 -2.53 2.55 2.40
CA THR A 7 -2.88 3.79 1.71
C THR A 7 -1.91 4.92 2.04
N ASN A 8 -1.50 5.09 3.28
CA ASN A 8 -0.64 6.22 3.66
C ASN A 8 0.76 6.11 3.07
N VAL A 9 1.31 4.90 2.98
CA VAL A 9 2.62 4.69 2.33
C VAL A 9 2.51 4.95 0.84
N LEU A 10 1.45 4.48 0.19
CA LEU A 10 1.21 4.76 -1.24
C LEU A 10 1.10 6.26 -1.50
N LEU A 11 0.33 6.99 -0.68
CA LEU A 11 0.20 8.43 -0.82
C LEU A 11 1.55 9.13 -0.67
N SER A 12 2.35 8.75 0.33
CA SER A 12 3.68 9.31 0.51
C SER A 12 4.58 9.06 -0.70
N ALA A 13 4.49 7.87 -1.27
CA ALA A 13 5.28 7.49 -2.44
C ALA A 13 4.95 8.35 -3.67
N PHE A 14 3.66 8.63 -3.90
CA PHE A 14 3.23 9.41 -5.05
C PHE A 14 3.40 10.92 -4.85
N LEU A 15 3.30 11.42 -3.62
CA LEU A 15 3.18 12.86 -3.38
C LEU A 15 4.46 13.52 -2.86
N TRP A 16 5.28 12.81 -2.07
CA TRP A 16 6.41 13.46 -1.40
C TRP A 16 7.79 12.90 -1.74
N GLY A 17 7.90 11.74 -2.33
CA GLY A 17 9.20 11.17 -2.66
C GLY A 17 9.88 10.48 -1.49
N GLY A 18 11.23 10.33 -1.55
CA GLY A 18 12.01 9.64 -0.51
C GLY A 18 11.97 8.12 -0.63
N THR A 19 12.11 7.42 0.50
CA THR A 19 12.12 5.95 0.53
C THR A 19 10.85 5.32 -0.05
N PRO A 20 9.63 5.82 0.25
CA PRO A 20 8.44 5.29 -0.41
C PRO A 20 8.46 5.45 -1.93
N GLN A 21 9.07 6.54 -2.45
CA GLN A 21 9.20 6.72 -3.90
C GLN A 21 10.13 5.66 -4.52
N ARG A 22 11.19 5.26 -3.82
CA ARG A 22 12.06 4.16 -4.28
C ARG A 22 11.29 2.86 -4.41
N LEU A 23 10.34 2.62 -3.51
CA LEU A 23 9.48 1.46 -3.60
C LEU A 23 8.64 1.47 -4.88
N ILE A 24 8.11 2.63 -5.28
CA ILE A 24 7.39 2.78 -6.56
C ILE A 24 8.28 2.41 -7.74
N GLN A 25 9.56 2.79 -7.72
CA GLN A 25 10.50 2.42 -8.77
C GLN A 25 10.71 0.91 -8.86
N HIS A 26 10.79 0.22 -7.72
CA HIS A 26 10.90 -1.24 -7.70
C HIS A 26 9.65 -1.92 -8.25
N LEU A 27 8.47 -1.37 -7.97
CA LEU A 27 7.23 -1.88 -8.54
C LEU A 27 7.20 -1.68 -10.06
N ARG A 28 7.65 -0.52 -10.53
CA ARG A 28 7.73 -0.22 -11.96
C ARG A 28 8.69 -1.16 -12.69
N ASN A 29 9.77 -1.55 -12.03
CA ASN A 29 10.78 -2.44 -12.59
C ASN A 29 10.45 -3.93 -12.41
N ASN A 30 9.29 -4.24 -11.87
CA ASN A 30 8.83 -5.61 -11.59
C ASN A 30 9.74 -6.39 -10.64
N THR A 31 10.49 -5.69 -9.79
CA THR A 31 11.30 -6.33 -8.73
C THR A 31 10.42 -6.83 -7.59
N ALA A 32 9.26 -6.22 -7.42
CA ALA A 32 8.21 -6.67 -6.52
C ALA A 32 6.86 -6.51 -7.21
N GLU A 33 5.87 -7.31 -6.79
CA GLU A 33 4.52 -7.27 -7.33
C GLU A 33 3.57 -6.68 -6.30
N LEU A 34 2.91 -5.57 -6.66
CA LEU A 34 1.90 -4.95 -5.81
C LEU A 34 0.56 -5.65 -6.00
N VAL A 35 -0.05 -6.08 -4.90
CA VAL A 35 -1.40 -6.62 -4.90
C VAL A 35 -2.34 -5.61 -4.28
N VAL A 36 -3.48 -5.41 -4.92
CA VAL A 36 -4.55 -4.54 -4.41
C VAL A 36 -5.90 -5.26 -4.49
N THR A 37 -6.85 -4.78 -3.70
CA THR A 37 -8.25 -5.18 -3.79
C THR A 37 -9.11 -3.99 -4.17
N PRO A 38 -10.34 -4.18 -4.66
CA PRO A 38 -11.26 -3.06 -4.84
C PRO A 38 -11.46 -2.24 -3.58
N ALA A 39 -11.48 -2.87 -2.40
CA ALA A 39 -11.62 -2.15 -1.13
C ALA A 39 -10.43 -1.23 -0.86
N LEU A 40 -9.19 -1.66 -1.13
CA LEU A 40 -8.00 -0.81 -1.00
C LEU A 40 -8.00 0.33 -2.01
N LEU A 41 -8.39 0.07 -3.26
CA LEU A 41 -8.50 1.10 -4.29
C LEU A 41 -9.56 2.14 -3.92
N ASN A 42 -10.68 1.71 -3.37
CA ASN A 42 -11.75 2.61 -2.93
C ASN A 42 -11.28 3.48 -1.77
N GLU A 43 -10.56 2.93 -0.81
CA GLU A 43 -9.99 3.70 0.29
C GLU A 43 -8.98 4.73 -0.23
N PHE A 44 -8.06 4.31 -1.08
CA PHE A 44 -7.07 5.21 -1.68
C PHE A 44 -7.77 6.37 -2.41
N THR A 45 -8.79 6.06 -3.21
CA THR A 45 -9.57 7.05 -3.95
C THR A 45 -10.24 8.06 -3.02
N ALA A 46 -10.82 7.59 -1.92
CA ALA A 46 -11.48 8.47 -0.95
C ALA A 46 -10.48 9.36 -0.22
N VAL A 47 -9.33 8.82 0.15
CA VAL A 47 -8.32 9.57 0.91
C VAL A 47 -7.63 10.63 0.05
N ILE A 48 -7.24 10.30 -1.19
CA ILE A 48 -6.55 11.27 -2.05
C ILE A 48 -7.43 12.45 -2.44
N ALA A 49 -8.74 12.29 -2.39
CA ALA A 49 -9.70 13.35 -2.67
C ALA A 49 -9.89 14.33 -1.50
N ARG A 50 -9.29 14.06 -0.33
CA ARG A 50 -9.43 14.95 0.83
C ARG A 50 -8.77 16.30 0.58
N PRO A 51 -9.37 17.41 1.08
CA PRO A 51 -8.84 18.76 0.82
C PRO A 51 -7.39 18.97 1.22
N LYS A 52 -6.90 18.25 2.23
CA LYS A 52 -5.51 18.40 2.69
C LYS A 52 -4.47 18.02 1.62
N PHE A 53 -4.85 17.27 0.61
CA PHE A 53 -3.95 16.90 -0.47
C PHE A 53 -4.02 17.83 -1.68
N ALA A 54 -5.01 18.72 -1.73
CA ALA A 54 -5.21 19.61 -2.88
C ALA A 54 -4.00 20.50 -3.15
N ALA A 55 -3.38 21.05 -2.12
CA ALA A 55 -2.22 21.95 -2.28
C ALA A 55 -1.01 21.20 -2.85
N VAL A 56 -0.75 19.98 -2.38
CA VAL A 56 0.36 19.16 -2.89
C VAL A 56 0.13 18.79 -4.34
N LEU A 57 -1.08 18.35 -4.68
CA LEU A 57 -1.46 17.99 -6.03
C LEU A 57 -1.33 19.17 -7.00
N SER A 58 -1.77 20.37 -6.59
CA SER A 58 -1.70 21.55 -7.44
C SER A 58 -0.26 21.96 -7.75
N ARG A 59 0.69 21.71 -6.85
CA ARG A 59 2.11 22.02 -7.08
C ARG A 59 2.76 21.11 -8.11
N THR A 60 2.23 19.92 -8.29
CA THR A 60 2.80 18.90 -9.17
C THR A 60 2.05 18.78 -10.49
N THR A 61 1.05 19.60 -10.75
CA THR A 61 0.13 19.52 -11.89
C THR A 61 -0.58 18.16 -11.99
N ARG A 62 -0.61 17.41 -10.91
CA ARG A 62 -1.29 16.11 -10.85
C ARG A 62 -2.72 16.28 -10.30
N THR A 63 -3.59 15.37 -10.67
CA THR A 63 -4.97 15.30 -10.18
C THR A 63 -5.17 14.00 -9.41
N PRO A 64 -6.17 13.92 -8.53
CA PRO A 64 -6.51 12.63 -7.91
C PRO A 64 -6.70 11.52 -8.95
N ALA A 65 -7.38 11.82 -10.05
CA ALA A 65 -7.60 10.83 -11.12
C ALA A 65 -6.29 10.34 -11.74
N SER A 66 -5.31 11.22 -11.96
CA SER A 66 -4.02 10.83 -12.54
C SER A 66 -3.21 9.96 -11.59
N VAL A 67 -3.26 10.23 -10.29
CA VAL A 67 -2.57 9.41 -9.28
C VAL A 67 -3.22 8.03 -9.17
N ILE A 68 -4.55 7.97 -9.16
CA ILE A 68 -5.29 6.71 -9.13
C ILE A 68 -4.96 5.86 -10.38
N ALA A 69 -4.92 6.49 -11.55
CA ALA A 69 -4.55 5.80 -12.77
C ALA A 69 -3.11 5.23 -12.69
N HIS A 70 -2.18 6.00 -12.13
CA HIS A 70 -0.80 5.54 -11.92
C HIS A 70 -0.76 4.33 -10.98
N LEU A 71 -1.49 4.39 -9.87
CA LEU A 71 -1.59 3.25 -8.96
C LEU A 71 -2.11 2.00 -9.69
N ARG A 72 -3.13 2.14 -10.52
CA ARG A 72 -3.68 1.01 -11.27
C ARG A 72 -2.66 0.41 -12.24
N THR A 73 -1.79 1.22 -12.84
CA THR A 73 -0.74 0.71 -13.73
C THR A 73 0.35 -0.05 -12.96
N LEU A 74 0.58 0.29 -11.70
CA LEU A 74 1.57 -0.38 -10.85
C LEU A 74 1.05 -1.66 -10.21
N ALA A 75 -0.27 -1.79 -10.07
CA ALA A 75 -0.89 -2.97 -9.47
C ALA A 75 -0.75 -4.17 -10.40
N ALA A 76 0.16 -5.08 -10.05
CA ALA A 76 0.40 -6.29 -10.84
C ALA A 76 -0.76 -7.26 -10.71
N ILE A 77 -1.41 -7.31 -9.56
CA ILE A 77 -2.49 -8.24 -9.24
C ILE A 77 -3.63 -7.47 -8.58
N VAL A 78 -4.84 -7.64 -9.13
CA VAL A 78 -6.06 -7.12 -8.50
C VAL A 78 -6.94 -8.32 -8.18
N ILE A 79 -7.24 -8.52 -6.90
CA ILE A 79 -8.03 -9.66 -6.44
C ILE A 79 -9.12 -9.21 -5.49
N ASP A 80 -10.17 -10.02 -5.39
CA ASP A 80 -11.15 -9.88 -4.33
C ASP A 80 -10.65 -10.60 -3.08
N ALA A 81 -10.84 -9.98 -1.92
CA ALA A 81 -10.51 -10.59 -0.64
C ALA A 81 -11.76 -10.63 0.24
N PRO A 82 -12.12 -11.79 0.78
CA PRO A 82 -13.18 -11.84 1.77
C PRO A 82 -12.74 -11.09 3.03
N PRO A 83 -13.68 -10.51 3.78
CA PRO A 83 -13.33 -9.88 5.05
C PRO A 83 -12.75 -10.91 6.01
N LEU A 84 -11.92 -10.42 6.96
CA LEU A 84 -11.39 -11.29 8.00
C LEU A 84 -12.53 -11.93 8.80
N PRO A 85 -12.37 -13.19 9.26
CA PRO A 85 -13.40 -13.85 10.05
C PRO A 85 -13.76 -13.10 11.33
N GLN A 86 -12.77 -12.40 11.91
CA GLN A 86 -12.94 -11.59 13.10
C GLN A 86 -12.07 -10.33 13.00
N PRO A 87 -12.50 -9.22 13.62
CA PRO A 87 -11.66 -8.03 13.66
C PRO A 87 -10.32 -8.30 14.34
N VAL A 88 -9.24 -7.78 13.77
CA VAL A 88 -7.88 -7.88 14.31
C VAL A 88 -7.38 -6.53 14.78
N CYS A 89 -7.61 -5.48 13.99
CA CYS A 89 -7.15 -4.13 14.27
C CYS A 89 -8.28 -3.28 14.84
N ARG A 90 -7.92 -2.21 15.57
CA ARG A 90 -8.91 -1.24 16.06
C ARG A 90 -9.62 -0.53 14.92
N ASP A 91 -8.88 -0.20 13.86
CA ASP A 91 -9.43 0.45 12.68
C ASP A 91 -9.79 -0.62 11.64
N PRO A 92 -11.07 -0.69 11.22
CA PRO A 92 -11.47 -1.64 10.18
C PRO A 92 -10.72 -1.48 8.86
N LYS A 93 -10.19 -0.31 8.57
CA LYS A 93 -9.40 -0.07 7.36
C LYS A 93 -8.09 -0.83 7.37
N ASP A 94 -7.48 -1.02 8.53
CA ASP A 94 -6.26 -1.83 8.68
C ASP A 94 -6.57 -3.30 8.42
N ASP A 95 -7.74 -3.77 8.80
CA ASP A 95 -8.17 -5.14 8.52
C ASP A 95 -8.34 -5.40 7.02
N ILE A 96 -8.68 -4.38 6.23
CA ILE A 96 -8.72 -4.50 4.76
C ILE A 96 -7.34 -4.82 4.20
N VAL A 97 -6.30 -4.22 4.75
CA VAL A 97 -4.91 -4.50 4.36
C VAL A 97 -4.54 -5.95 4.69
N LEU A 98 -4.86 -6.41 5.88
CA LEU A 98 -4.60 -7.79 6.30
C LEU A 98 -5.36 -8.80 5.44
N ALA A 99 -6.63 -8.52 5.15
CA ALA A 99 -7.45 -9.38 4.30
C ALA A 99 -6.89 -9.51 2.89
N CYS A 100 -6.41 -8.42 2.32
CA CYS A 100 -5.76 -8.43 1.00
C CYS A 100 -4.51 -9.32 1.02
N ALA A 101 -3.67 -9.16 2.03
CA ALA A 101 -2.43 -9.92 2.13
C ALA A 101 -2.68 -11.42 2.28
N LEU A 102 -3.69 -11.80 3.06
CA LEU A 102 -4.06 -13.21 3.23
C LEU A 102 -4.55 -13.80 1.92
N ALA A 103 -5.49 -13.14 1.25
CA ALA A 103 -6.07 -13.64 0.00
C ALA A 103 -5.04 -13.74 -1.11
N ALA A 104 -4.08 -12.84 -1.16
CA ALA A 104 -3.01 -12.81 -2.16
C ALA A 104 -1.86 -13.76 -1.84
N GLN A 105 -1.81 -14.30 -0.62
CA GLN A 105 -0.64 -15.01 -0.12
C GLN A 105 0.62 -14.14 -0.26
N ALA A 106 0.50 -12.88 0.15
CA ALA A 106 1.60 -11.93 0.08
C ALA A 106 2.72 -12.31 1.05
N GLN A 107 3.93 -11.92 0.73
CA GLN A 107 5.09 -12.16 1.59
C GLN A 107 5.27 -11.06 2.62
N LEU A 108 4.88 -9.83 2.26
CA LEU A 108 5.07 -8.67 3.12
C LEU A 108 3.86 -7.74 3.05
N ILE A 109 3.59 -7.08 4.18
CA ILE A 109 2.70 -5.93 4.27
C ILE A 109 3.58 -4.72 4.60
N VAL A 110 3.40 -3.62 3.86
CA VAL A 110 4.16 -2.39 4.05
C VAL A 110 3.25 -1.32 4.65
N SER A 111 3.61 -0.82 5.82
CA SER A 111 2.84 0.19 6.54
C SER A 111 3.74 1.15 7.29
N GLY A 112 3.24 2.34 7.59
CA GLY A 112 3.85 3.27 8.52
C GLY A 112 3.04 3.42 9.80
N ASP A 113 1.93 2.71 9.92
CA ASP A 113 1.02 2.79 11.06
C ASP A 113 1.52 1.89 12.20
N GLU A 114 1.68 2.48 13.40
CA GLU A 114 2.13 1.73 14.58
C GLU A 114 1.20 0.59 14.95
N ASP A 115 -0.11 0.74 14.73
CA ASP A 115 -1.06 -0.33 15.04
C ASP A 115 -0.83 -1.57 14.16
N LEU A 116 -0.48 -1.39 12.89
CA LEU A 116 -0.09 -2.51 12.02
C LEU A 116 1.32 -3.00 12.32
N LEU A 117 2.29 -2.09 12.42
CA LEU A 117 3.68 -2.46 12.66
C LEU A 117 3.87 -3.21 13.99
N SER A 118 3.09 -2.90 15.01
CA SER A 118 3.18 -3.55 16.32
C SER A 118 2.74 -5.03 16.26
N ILE A 119 1.93 -5.42 15.29
CA ILE A 119 1.55 -6.83 15.09
C ILE A 119 2.77 -7.66 14.66
N LYS A 120 3.69 -7.08 13.90
CA LYS A 120 4.94 -7.65 13.38
C LYS A 120 4.74 -8.78 12.37
N VAL A 121 3.92 -9.76 12.67
CA VAL A 121 3.63 -10.90 11.79
C VAL A 121 2.16 -11.27 11.95
N HIS A 122 1.44 -11.40 10.83
CA HIS A 122 0.06 -11.84 10.81
C HIS A 122 -0.07 -13.05 9.87
N GLU A 123 -0.46 -14.19 10.41
CA GLU A 123 -0.63 -15.44 9.64
C GLU A 123 0.60 -15.74 8.76
N GLY A 124 1.80 -15.56 9.31
CA GLY A 124 3.05 -15.80 8.60
C GLY A 124 3.52 -14.68 7.68
N ILE A 125 2.75 -13.59 7.57
CA ILE A 125 3.08 -12.45 6.73
C ILE A 125 3.71 -11.36 7.59
N ALA A 126 4.95 -10.97 7.28
CA ALA A 126 5.65 -9.93 8.03
C ALA A 126 5.12 -8.55 7.67
N ILE A 127 4.99 -7.69 8.69
CA ILE A 127 4.58 -6.29 8.53
C ILE A 127 5.80 -5.42 8.77
N VAL A 128 6.17 -4.64 7.74
CA VAL A 128 7.41 -3.84 7.73
C VAL A 128 7.12 -2.43 7.25
N ASN A 129 8.03 -1.51 7.52
CA ASN A 129 7.93 -0.16 6.99
C ASN A 129 8.59 -0.05 5.60
N ALA A 130 8.46 1.12 4.97
CA ALA A 130 8.97 1.33 3.62
C ALA A 130 10.49 1.16 3.54
N ALA A 131 11.25 1.62 4.53
CA ALA A 131 12.70 1.46 4.55
C ALA A 131 13.11 -0.01 4.63
N GLN A 132 12.41 -0.77 5.45
CA GLN A 132 12.67 -2.20 5.61
C GLN A 132 12.40 -2.99 4.32
N VAL A 133 11.27 -2.73 3.66
CA VAL A 133 10.94 -3.45 2.43
C VAL A 133 11.90 -3.10 1.30
N VAL A 134 12.29 -1.84 1.18
CA VAL A 134 13.29 -1.43 0.16
C VAL A 134 14.61 -2.14 0.41
N ALA A 135 15.05 -2.22 1.67
CA ALA A 135 16.27 -2.95 2.01
C ALA A 135 16.18 -4.44 1.66
N ILE A 136 15.03 -5.06 1.93
CA ILE A 136 14.79 -6.48 1.58
C ILE A 136 14.86 -6.69 0.07
N ILE A 137 14.20 -5.84 -0.71
CA ILE A 137 14.18 -5.94 -2.18
C ILE A 137 15.58 -5.75 -2.75
N GLU A 138 16.33 -4.76 -2.27
CA GLU A 138 17.65 -4.42 -2.79
C GLU A 138 18.73 -5.41 -2.36
N ALA A 139 18.51 -6.18 -1.32
CA ALA A 139 19.42 -7.24 -0.88
C ALA A 139 19.23 -8.57 -1.62
N ALA A 140 18.16 -8.70 -2.34
CA ALA A 140 17.83 -9.94 -3.05
C ALA A 140 18.63 -10.13 -4.34
#